data_c7352279863b6b6920917821cc7c4cd4
#
_entry.id   c7352279863b6b6920917821cc7c4cd4
#
_cell.length_a   1.000
_cell.length_b   1.000
_cell.length_c   1.000
_cell.angle_alpha   90.00
_cell.angle_beta   90.00
_cell.angle_gamma   90.00
#
_symmetry.space_group_name_H-M   'P 1'
#
loop_
_entity.id
_entity.type
_entity.pdbx_description
1 polymer ?
#
loop_
_entity_poly.entity_id
_entity_poly.type
_entity_poly.pdbx_seq_one_letter_code
_entity_poly.pdbx_strand_id
1 'polypeptide(L)'
;MRKLTLTIFVMVIASVIAFAQKTLKQDAVEIEMLTYPEIYSAIHELGKTTVLVYNGGTEQRGPHAVLGGHTFMAHAIAPMIARKLGNALVAPVLAFSVNPAGGVDPKMPGSIALSPDLFQKVNEAVVESMVKNGFKNIVLMGDHGGGQAELSKLASAMDAKYGSQGTHVYFCGDVYEKSRREFADWLTGKRLPLSNHAGISDTSTMLYLQPGREMWVRSIYKTTAGDPVLAPGQQPDSRVPRINNGVTGDPRPSTPEIGKLVVEMKVNNAVAEINRLIGAKTPSPR
;
A
#
# COMPACT_ATOMS: atom_id res chain seq x y z
N MET A 1 0.22 56.74 13.89
CA MET A 1 0.27 55.45 14.59
C MET A 1 -0.64 54.37 13.97
N ARG A 2 -1.92 54.65 13.58
CA ARG A 2 -2.84 53.64 12.99
C ARG A 2 -2.35 52.98 11.68
N LYS A 3 -1.66 53.71 10.79
CA LYS A 3 -1.17 53.15 9.50
C LYS A 3 0.00 52.16 9.67
N LEU A 4 0.88 52.42 10.64
CA LEU A 4 2.03 51.53 10.93
C LEU A 4 1.60 50.20 11.54
N THR A 5 0.59 50.23 12.43
CA THR A 5 0.05 49.02 13.08
C THR A 5 -0.63 48.11 12.07
N LEU A 6 -1.35 48.65 11.07
CA LEU A 6 -2.02 47.87 10.03
C LEU A 6 -1.01 47.19 9.10
N THR A 7 0.07 47.89 8.73
CA THR A 7 1.13 47.33 7.86
C THR A 7 1.86 46.17 8.53
N ILE A 8 2.19 46.30 9.82
CA ILE A 8 2.82 45.19 10.60
C ILE A 8 1.89 44.00 10.70
N PHE A 9 0.60 44.19 10.96
CA PHE A 9 -0.37 43.11 11.06
C PHE A 9 -0.55 42.36 9.74
N VAL A 10 -0.58 43.06 8.59
CA VAL A 10 -0.65 42.45 7.26
C VAL A 10 0.61 41.65 6.94
N MET A 11 1.81 42.17 7.28
CA MET A 11 3.07 41.45 7.08
C MET A 11 3.17 40.18 7.93
N VAL A 12 2.69 40.18 9.19
CA VAL A 12 2.70 39.04 10.06
C VAL A 12 1.74 37.98 9.53
N ILE A 13 0.52 38.33 9.08
CA ILE A 13 -0.43 37.39 8.49
C ILE A 13 0.14 36.79 7.20
N ALA A 14 0.74 37.59 6.31
CA ALA A 14 1.34 37.11 5.08
C ALA A 14 2.50 36.12 5.35
N SER A 15 3.32 36.42 6.37
CA SER A 15 4.43 35.55 6.79
C SER A 15 3.94 34.23 7.38
N VAL A 16 2.86 34.24 8.17
CA VAL A 16 2.26 33.02 8.74
C VAL A 16 1.62 32.16 7.65
N ILE A 17 0.93 32.78 6.69
CA ILE A 17 0.32 32.06 5.56
C ILE A 17 1.43 31.44 4.67
N ALA A 18 2.50 32.19 4.37
CA ALA A 18 3.61 31.68 3.58
C ALA A 18 4.35 30.53 4.29
N PHE A 19 4.53 30.62 5.61
CA PHE A 19 5.12 29.55 6.41
C PHE A 19 4.23 28.33 6.47
N ALA A 20 2.92 28.49 6.68
CA ALA A 20 1.95 27.40 6.69
C ALA A 20 1.86 26.69 5.32
N GLN A 21 1.85 27.45 4.22
CA GLN A 21 1.90 26.90 2.87
C GLN A 21 3.21 26.13 2.60
N LYS A 22 4.35 26.66 3.06
CA LYS A 22 5.65 25.99 2.92
C LYS A 22 5.70 24.68 3.72
N THR A 23 5.14 24.66 4.93
CA THR A 23 5.08 23.46 5.78
C THR A 23 4.16 22.39 5.17
N LEU A 24 2.99 22.78 4.66
CA LEU A 24 2.06 21.84 3.98
C LEU A 24 2.66 21.23 2.72
N LYS A 25 3.47 21.99 1.96
CA LYS A 25 4.15 21.48 0.76
C LYS A 25 5.34 20.57 1.08
N GLN A 26 6.01 20.79 2.21
CA GLN A 26 7.20 20.03 2.61
C GLN A 26 6.86 18.61 3.08
N ASP A 27 5.62 18.36 3.51
CA ASP A 27 5.14 17.05 4.00
C ASP A 27 4.47 16.19 2.92
N ALA A 28 4.20 16.74 1.73
CA ALA A 28 3.65 15.96 0.62
C ALA A 28 4.73 15.00 0.09
N VAL A 29 4.38 13.72 0.01
CA VAL A 29 5.26 12.67 -0.52
C VAL A 29 4.67 11.98 -1.75
N GLU A 30 3.40 12.23 -2.06
CA GLU A 30 2.69 11.67 -3.20
C GLU A 30 2.99 12.49 -4.46
N ILE A 31 3.57 11.85 -5.50
CA ILE A 31 3.97 12.51 -6.76
C ILE A 31 2.78 13.23 -7.42
N GLU A 32 1.60 12.64 -7.38
CA GLU A 32 0.37 13.21 -7.97
C GLU A 32 -0.13 14.48 -7.27
N MET A 33 0.39 14.79 -6.08
CA MET A 33 0.09 15.99 -5.30
C MET A 33 1.17 17.08 -5.43
N LEU A 34 2.23 16.83 -6.21
CA LEU A 34 3.37 17.72 -6.39
C LEU A 34 3.41 18.26 -7.82
N THR A 35 3.86 19.50 -7.97
CA THR A 35 4.18 20.07 -9.27
C THR A 35 5.55 19.59 -9.77
N TYR A 36 5.81 19.70 -11.09
CA TYR A 36 7.12 19.25 -11.62
C TYR A 36 8.33 19.98 -11.00
N PRO A 37 8.29 21.28 -10.66
CA PRO A 37 9.42 21.92 -9.97
C PRO A 37 9.62 21.38 -8.55
N GLU A 38 8.55 21.02 -7.85
CA GLU A 38 8.62 20.40 -6.51
C GLU A 38 9.23 19.00 -6.58
N ILE A 39 8.89 18.20 -7.59
CA ILE A 39 9.52 16.89 -7.84
C ILE A 39 11.00 17.08 -8.17
N TYR A 40 11.36 18.04 -9.03
CA TYR A 40 12.74 18.33 -9.36
C TYR A 40 13.57 18.69 -8.12
N SER A 41 13.07 19.60 -7.29
CA SER A 41 13.71 19.98 -6.02
C SER A 41 13.79 18.79 -5.05
N ALA A 42 12.74 17.99 -4.94
CA ALA A 42 12.74 16.81 -4.08
C ALA A 42 13.87 15.84 -4.43
N ILE A 43 14.08 15.57 -5.71
CA ILE A 43 15.10 14.61 -6.17
C ILE A 43 16.51 15.23 -6.07
N HIS A 44 16.71 16.44 -6.58
CA HIS A 44 18.03 17.02 -6.81
C HIS A 44 18.57 17.85 -5.63
N GLU A 45 17.68 18.43 -4.82
CA GLU A 45 18.07 19.33 -3.73
C GLU A 45 17.81 18.71 -2.35
N LEU A 46 16.72 17.93 -2.20
CA LEU A 46 16.31 17.36 -0.92
C LEU A 46 16.69 15.87 -0.78
N GLY A 47 17.35 15.26 -1.78
CA GLY A 47 17.84 13.89 -1.72
C GLY A 47 16.75 12.82 -1.68
N LYS A 48 15.52 13.13 -2.12
CA LYS A 48 14.42 12.15 -2.20
C LYS A 48 14.57 11.29 -3.46
N THR A 49 15.57 10.43 -3.47
CA THR A 49 15.96 9.62 -4.64
C THR A 49 15.29 8.25 -4.69
N THR A 50 14.47 7.92 -3.70
CA THR A 50 13.69 6.67 -3.64
C THR A 50 12.24 6.93 -4.07
N VAL A 51 11.64 6.02 -4.85
CA VAL A 51 10.20 6.08 -5.16
C VAL A 51 9.54 4.73 -4.86
N LEU A 52 8.39 4.78 -4.20
CA LEU A 52 7.56 3.63 -3.90
C LEU A 52 6.49 3.48 -4.99
N VAL A 53 6.45 2.35 -5.68
CA VAL A 53 5.41 1.97 -6.64
C VAL A 53 4.55 0.91 -5.97
N TYR A 54 3.48 1.35 -5.30
CA TYR A 54 2.64 0.49 -4.50
C TYR A 54 1.36 0.15 -5.27
N ASN A 55 1.18 -1.13 -5.57
CA ASN A 55 0.04 -1.64 -6.30
C ASN A 55 -1.09 -2.02 -5.34
N GLY A 56 -2.29 -1.55 -5.63
CA GLY A 56 -3.53 -1.92 -4.94
C GLY A 56 -4.23 -3.09 -5.60
N GLY A 57 -5.53 -2.98 -5.75
CA GLY A 57 -6.41 -3.96 -6.40
C GLY A 57 -7.88 -3.61 -6.17
N THR A 58 -8.70 -3.92 -7.15
CA THR A 58 -10.16 -3.80 -7.07
C THR A 58 -10.77 -5.18 -7.21
N GLU A 59 -11.31 -5.70 -6.11
CA GLU A 59 -11.91 -7.04 -6.07
C GLU A 59 -13.08 -7.11 -5.11
N GLN A 60 -13.94 -8.13 -5.28
CA GLN A 60 -15.00 -8.41 -4.32
C GLN A 60 -14.42 -8.70 -2.94
N ARG A 61 -15.09 -8.23 -1.88
CA ARG A 61 -14.66 -8.35 -0.48
C ARG A 61 -15.82 -8.69 0.43
N GLY A 62 -16.55 -9.74 0.04
CA GLY A 62 -17.77 -10.13 0.73
C GLY A 62 -18.86 -9.04 0.69
N PRO A 63 -19.94 -9.22 1.42
CA PRO A 63 -21.09 -8.29 1.41
C PRO A 63 -20.82 -7.00 2.20
N HIS A 64 -19.73 -6.92 2.94
CA HIS A 64 -19.51 -5.89 3.96
C HIS A 64 -18.44 -4.84 3.59
N ALA A 65 -17.55 -5.10 2.65
CA ALA A 65 -16.46 -4.19 2.35
C ALA A 65 -16.46 -3.75 0.87
N VAL A 66 -16.06 -2.49 0.64
CA VAL A 66 -16.01 -1.92 -0.72
C VAL A 66 -14.89 -2.55 -1.54
N LEU A 67 -15.09 -2.62 -2.85
CA LEU A 67 -14.21 -3.33 -3.78
C LEU A 67 -12.79 -2.77 -3.86
N GLY A 68 -12.62 -1.46 -3.67
CA GLY A 68 -11.33 -0.76 -3.74
C GLY A 68 -10.45 -0.90 -2.49
N GLY A 69 -10.73 -1.85 -1.60
CA GLY A 69 -10.05 -1.95 -0.30
C GLY A 69 -8.52 -1.92 -0.40
N HIS A 70 -7.91 -2.76 -1.23
CA HIS A 70 -6.45 -2.76 -1.43
C HIS A 70 -5.91 -1.46 -2.00
N THR A 71 -6.64 -0.83 -2.92
CA THR A 71 -6.26 0.47 -3.47
C THR A 71 -6.26 1.56 -2.40
N PHE A 72 -7.30 1.60 -1.57
CA PHE A 72 -7.41 2.59 -0.49
C PHE A 72 -6.39 2.34 0.62
N MET A 73 -6.10 1.09 0.96
CA MET A 73 -5.04 0.74 1.89
C MET A 73 -3.67 1.15 1.35
N ALA A 74 -3.38 0.91 0.07
CA ALA A 74 -2.12 1.33 -0.56
C ALA A 74 -1.96 2.85 -0.54
N HIS A 75 -2.99 3.62 -0.89
CA HIS A 75 -2.98 5.09 -0.81
C HIS A 75 -2.72 5.60 0.61
N ALA A 76 -3.23 4.94 1.64
CA ALA A 76 -3.01 5.36 3.02
C ALA A 76 -1.62 4.95 3.56
N ILE A 77 -1.16 3.73 3.24
CA ILE A 77 0.04 3.13 3.83
C ILE A 77 1.32 3.60 3.13
N ALA A 78 1.32 3.77 1.79
CA ALA A 78 2.51 4.18 1.06
C ALA A 78 3.10 5.53 1.54
N PRO A 79 2.29 6.59 1.78
CA PRO A 79 2.80 7.82 2.37
C PRO A 79 3.38 7.66 3.78
N MET A 80 2.82 6.76 4.59
CA MET A 80 3.36 6.47 5.93
C MET A 80 4.76 5.84 5.83
N ILE A 81 4.96 4.91 4.89
CA ILE A 81 6.26 4.30 4.62
C ILE A 81 7.24 5.36 4.11
N ALA A 82 6.86 6.17 3.11
CA ALA A 82 7.71 7.19 2.52
C ALA A 82 8.18 8.24 3.54
N ARG A 83 7.27 8.73 4.39
CA ARG A 83 7.61 9.67 5.48
C ARG A 83 8.57 9.04 6.49
N LYS A 84 8.39 7.76 6.83
CA LYS A 84 9.26 7.05 7.78
C LYS A 84 10.65 6.76 7.20
N LEU A 85 10.76 6.54 5.89
CA LEU A 85 12.04 6.44 5.17
C LEU A 85 12.77 7.78 5.08
N GLY A 86 12.04 8.90 4.97
CA GLY A 86 12.58 10.26 4.89
C GLY A 86 13.07 10.68 3.51
N ASN A 87 13.57 9.75 2.70
CA ASN A 87 14.16 9.99 1.37
C ASN A 87 13.29 9.47 0.21
N ALA A 88 12.00 9.21 0.44
CA ALA A 88 11.13 8.59 -0.54
C ALA A 88 9.96 9.48 -0.95
N LEU A 89 9.51 9.31 -2.21
CA LEU A 89 8.23 9.75 -2.75
C LEU A 89 7.37 8.51 -3.09
N VAL A 90 6.09 8.73 -3.37
CA VAL A 90 5.12 7.69 -3.73
C VAL A 90 4.60 7.97 -5.13
N ALA A 91 4.73 7.02 -6.04
CA ALA A 91 4.10 7.05 -7.35
C ALA A 91 2.58 6.83 -7.23
N PRO A 92 1.76 7.26 -8.20
CA PRO A 92 0.34 6.98 -8.23
C PRO A 92 0.05 5.49 -8.05
N VAL A 93 -0.93 5.16 -7.20
CA VAL A 93 -1.29 3.77 -6.90
C VAL A 93 -2.03 3.15 -8.09
N LEU A 94 -1.58 1.98 -8.57
CA LEU A 94 -2.30 1.21 -9.55
C LEU A 94 -3.49 0.50 -8.90
N ALA A 95 -4.71 0.81 -9.35
CA ALA A 95 -5.95 0.31 -8.76
C ALA A 95 -6.31 -1.13 -9.18
N PHE A 96 -5.50 -1.76 -10.02
CA PHE A 96 -5.76 -3.07 -10.60
C PHE A 96 -4.58 -4.00 -10.38
N SER A 97 -4.86 -5.28 -10.15
CA SER A 97 -3.85 -6.32 -9.93
C SER A 97 -4.20 -7.61 -10.65
N VAL A 98 -3.33 -8.59 -10.54
CA VAL A 98 -3.60 -9.95 -11.00
C VAL A 98 -4.60 -10.59 -10.05
N ASN A 99 -5.75 -11.01 -10.56
CA ASN A 99 -6.67 -11.87 -9.85
C ASN A 99 -6.58 -13.29 -10.42
N PRO A 100 -6.61 -14.33 -9.60
CA PRO A 100 -6.57 -15.71 -10.07
C PRO A 100 -7.78 -16.03 -10.96
N ALA A 101 -7.68 -17.09 -11.74
CA ALA A 101 -8.80 -17.61 -12.52
C ALA A 101 -10.01 -17.83 -11.60
N GLY A 102 -11.14 -17.19 -11.90
CA GLY A 102 -12.33 -17.18 -11.03
C GLY A 102 -12.44 -15.95 -10.11
N GLY A 103 -11.45 -15.07 -10.08
CA GLY A 103 -11.51 -13.82 -9.30
C GLY A 103 -12.52 -12.79 -9.82
N VAL A 104 -13.04 -12.98 -11.03
CA VAL A 104 -14.17 -12.22 -11.59
C VAL A 104 -15.37 -13.14 -11.69
N ASP A 105 -16.26 -13.09 -10.69
CA ASP A 105 -17.47 -13.92 -10.62
C ASP A 105 -18.72 -13.06 -10.86
N PRO A 106 -19.56 -13.39 -11.87
CA PRO A 106 -20.79 -12.66 -12.14
C PRO A 106 -21.81 -12.72 -11.00
N LYS A 107 -21.69 -13.66 -10.07
CA LYS A 107 -22.51 -13.72 -8.85
C LYS A 107 -22.03 -12.76 -7.77
N MET A 108 -20.77 -12.31 -7.84
CA MET A 108 -20.14 -11.34 -6.95
C MET A 108 -19.42 -10.28 -7.80
N PRO A 109 -20.16 -9.45 -8.53
CA PRO A 109 -19.61 -8.57 -9.56
C PRO A 109 -18.76 -7.45 -8.98
N GLY A 110 -17.87 -6.86 -9.83
CA GLY A 110 -17.12 -5.66 -9.55
C GLY A 110 -15.60 -5.86 -9.43
N SER A 111 -15.10 -7.10 -9.37
CA SER A 111 -13.67 -7.37 -9.46
C SER A 111 -13.13 -7.01 -10.85
N ILE A 112 -11.92 -6.42 -10.88
CA ILE A 112 -11.18 -6.11 -12.12
C ILE A 112 -9.85 -6.85 -12.06
N ALA A 113 -9.60 -7.70 -13.06
CA ALA A 113 -8.40 -8.50 -13.15
C ALA A 113 -7.53 -8.07 -14.33
N LEU A 114 -6.24 -7.91 -14.13
CA LEU A 114 -5.27 -7.86 -15.20
C LEU A 114 -4.67 -9.26 -15.40
N SER A 115 -4.30 -9.58 -16.63
CA SER A 115 -3.45 -10.75 -16.86
C SER A 115 -2.06 -10.50 -16.27
N PRO A 116 -1.31 -11.54 -15.85
CA PRO A 116 0.06 -11.40 -15.36
C PRO A 116 0.96 -10.59 -16.28
N ASP A 117 0.90 -10.83 -17.60
CA ASP A 117 1.70 -10.12 -18.58
C ASP A 117 1.34 -8.63 -18.69
N LEU A 118 0.04 -8.31 -18.69
CA LEU A 118 -0.40 -6.92 -18.74
C LEU A 118 -0.03 -6.16 -17.46
N PHE A 119 -0.17 -6.81 -16.30
CA PHE A 119 0.23 -6.23 -15.02
C PHE A 119 1.73 -5.94 -14.97
N GLN A 120 2.58 -6.86 -15.47
CA GLN A 120 4.02 -6.63 -15.58
C GLN A 120 4.32 -5.48 -16.54
N LYS A 121 3.72 -5.42 -17.73
CA LYS A 121 3.95 -4.34 -18.71
C LYS A 121 3.56 -2.96 -18.19
N VAL A 122 2.45 -2.84 -17.46
CA VAL A 122 2.05 -1.58 -16.84
C VAL A 122 3.07 -1.13 -15.80
N ASN A 123 3.48 -2.04 -14.90
CA ASN A 123 4.49 -1.73 -13.88
C ASN A 123 5.87 -1.45 -14.52
N GLU A 124 6.26 -2.13 -15.60
CA GLU A 124 7.48 -1.85 -16.36
C GLU A 124 7.48 -0.41 -16.88
N ALA A 125 6.39 0.03 -17.50
CA ALA A 125 6.24 1.40 -18.01
C ALA A 125 6.33 2.45 -16.88
N VAL A 126 5.78 2.15 -15.70
CA VAL A 126 5.93 3.00 -14.51
C VAL A 126 7.39 3.06 -14.06
N VAL A 127 8.07 1.92 -13.94
CA VAL A 127 9.51 1.86 -13.58
C VAL A 127 10.35 2.66 -14.56
N GLU A 128 10.16 2.49 -15.86
CA GLU A 128 10.89 3.24 -16.90
C GLU A 128 10.68 4.74 -16.78
N SER A 129 9.45 5.15 -16.45
CA SER A 129 9.14 6.56 -16.21
C SER A 129 9.88 7.09 -14.98
N MET A 130 9.94 6.32 -13.88
CA MET A 130 10.67 6.72 -12.68
C MET A 130 12.19 6.78 -12.91
N VAL A 131 12.76 5.88 -13.71
CA VAL A 131 14.16 5.95 -14.16
C VAL A 131 14.43 7.26 -14.90
N LYS A 132 13.58 7.60 -15.88
CA LYS A 132 13.70 8.84 -16.67
C LYS A 132 13.54 10.11 -15.81
N ASN A 133 12.74 10.05 -14.76
CA ASN A 133 12.59 11.14 -13.79
C ASN A 133 13.80 11.31 -12.85
N GLY A 134 14.78 10.39 -12.88
CA GLY A 134 16.03 10.52 -12.12
C GLY A 134 16.05 9.84 -10.75
N PHE A 135 15.03 9.05 -10.39
CA PHE A 135 15.05 8.24 -9.18
C PHE A 135 16.16 7.19 -9.25
N LYS A 136 16.81 6.95 -8.10
CA LYS A 136 17.91 6.00 -7.96
C LYS A 136 17.48 4.66 -7.37
N ASN A 137 16.42 4.68 -6.56
CA ASN A 137 15.87 3.49 -5.94
C ASN A 137 14.37 3.43 -6.25
N ILE A 138 13.94 2.42 -6.98
CA ILE A 138 12.54 2.19 -7.34
C ILE A 138 12.10 0.92 -6.63
N VAL A 139 11.08 1.02 -5.76
CA VAL A 139 10.62 -0.08 -4.92
C VAL A 139 9.23 -0.50 -5.35
N LEU A 140 9.12 -1.69 -5.94
CA LEU A 140 7.85 -2.31 -6.30
C LEU A 140 7.25 -3.00 -5.08
N MET A 141 5.97 -2.76 -4.81
CA MET A 141 5.22 -3.26 -3.66
C MET A 141 3.79 -3.61 -4.09
N GLY A 142 3.15 -4.55 -3.38
CA GLY A 142 1.75 -4.90 -3.62
C GLY A 142 0.98 -5.10 -2.31
N ASP A 143 -0.23 -4.54 -2.22
CA ASP A 143 -1.15 -4.77 -1.09
C ASP A 143 -2.03 -6.01 -1.33
N HIS A 144 -2.19 -6.43 -2.58
CA HIS A 144 -2.97 -7.58 -3.01
C HIS A 144 -2.11 -8.85 -3.11
N GLY A 145 -2.68 -10.01 -2.80
CA GLY A 145 -1.97 -11.30 -2.88
C GLY A 145 -1.60 -11.72 -4.30
N GLY A 146 -2.45 -11.40 -5.27
CA GLY A 146 -2.12 -11.56 -6.69
C GLY A 146 -1.15 -10.48 -7.15
N GLY A 147 -0.23 -10.85 -8.04
CA GLY A 147 0.77 -9.94 -8.59
C GLY A 147 2.10 -9.90 -7.83
N GLN A 148 2.24 -10.53 -6.66
CA GLN A 148 3.48 -10.52 -5.87
C GLN A 148 4.64 -11.16 -6.66
N ALA A 149 4.43 -12.30 -7.29
CA ALA A 149 5.43 -13.00 -8.09
C ALA A 149 5.82 -12.19 -9.34
N GLU A 150 4.86 -11.54 -9.97
CA GLU A 150 5.07 -10.68 -11.13
C GLU A 150 5.92 -9.46 -10.78
N LEU A 151 5.66 -8.81 -9.65
CA LEU A 151 6.45 -7.66 -9.17
C LEU A 151 7.88 -8.09 -8.82
N SER A 152 8.05 -9.23 -8.16
CA SER A 152 9.38 -9.76 -7.81
C SER A 152 10.20 -10.08 -9.07
N LYS A 153 9.60 -10.75 -10.05
CA LYS A 153 10.23 -11.06 -11.33
C LYS A 153 10.61 -9.79 -12.10
N LEU A 154 9.68 -8.83 -12.16
CA LEU A 154 9.90 -7.55 -12.83
C LEU A 154 11.02 -6.76 -12.16
N ALA A 155 11.03 -6.66 -10.82
CA ALA A 155 12.09 -5.96 -10.10
C ALA A 155 13.47 -6.50 -10.46
N SER A 156 13.62 -7.83 -10.49
CA SER A 156 14.89 -8.48 -10.85
C SER A 156 15.31 -8.17 -12.30
N ALA A 157 14.39 -8.20 -13.25
CA ALA A 157 14.66 -7.90 -14.64
C ALA A 157 15.05 -6.41 -14.85
N MET A 158 14.35 -5.49 -14.19
CA MET A 158 14.61 -4.06 -14.31
C MET A 158 15.88 -3.64 -13.56
N ASP A 159 16.21 -4.28 -12.45
CA ASP A 159 17.48 -4.06 -11.76
C ASP A 159 18.67 -4.53 -12.63
N ALA A 160 18.56 -5.67 -13.31
CA ALA A 160 19.57 -6.13 -14.27
C ALA A 160 19.74 -5.14 -15.44
N LYS A 161 18.66 -4.49 -15.88
CA LYS A 161 18.67 -3.51 -16.98
C LYS A 161 19.31 -2.18 -16.59
N TYR A 162 19.02 -1.67 -15.38
CA TYR A 162 19.37 -0.31 -14.98
C TYR A 162 20.42 -0.22 -13.86
N GLY A 163 20.73 -1.31 -13.17
CA GLY A 163 21.65 -1.31 -12.01
C GLY A 163 23.05 -0.82 -12.34
N SER A 164 23.60 -1.19 -13.49
CA SER A 164 24.90 -0.70 -13.96
C SER A 164 24.93 0.80 -14.31
N GLN A 165 23.74 1.40 -14.48
CA GLN A 165 23.55 2.83 -14.75
C GLN A 165 23.30 3.63 -13.46
N GLY A 166 23.39 2.99 -12.29
CA GLY A 166 23.20 3.60 -10.97
C GLY A 166 21.74 3.80 -10.58
N THR A 167 20.78 3.09 -11.20
CA THR A 167 19.39 3.03 -10.77
C THR A 167 19.02 1.59 -10.45
N HIS A 168 18.61 1.35 -9.22
CA HIS A 168 18.26 0.03 -8.73
C HIS A 168 16.74 -0.14 -8.58
N VAL A 169 16.27 -1.34 -8.91
CA VAL A 169 14.87 -1.71 -8.77
C VAL A 169 14.76 -2.87 -7.79
N TYR A 170 13.91 -2.70 -6.80
CA TYR A 170 13.72 -3.64 -5.69
C TYR A 170 12.28 -4.12 -5.63
N PHE A 171 12.08 -5.30 -5.10
CA PHE A 171 10.79 -5.80 -4.66
C PHE A 171 10.75 -5.83 -3.13
N CYS A 172 9.79 -5.13 -2.53
CA CYS A 172 9.52 -5.18 -1.10
C CYS A 172 8.33 -6.09 -0.84
N GLY A 173 8.60 -7.36 -0.53
CA GLY A 173 7.59 -8.38 -0.26
C GLY A 173 7.11 -8.38 1.19
N ASP A 174 7.92 -7.92 2.13
CA ASP A 174 7.64 -7.96 3.57
C ASP A 174 6.44 -7.10 3.98
N VAL A 175 6.09 -6.08 3.20
CA VAL A 175 4.85 -5.29 3.38
C VAL A 175 3.60 -6.18 3.33
N TYR A 176 3.62 -7.25 2.55
CA TYR A 176 2.53 -8.20 2.40
C TYR A 176 2.83 -9.53 3.11
N GLU A 177 3.85 -10.27 2.66
CA GLU A 177 4.09 -11.66 3.07
C GLU A 177 4.49 -11.80 4.55
N LYS A 178 5.46 -11.01 5.00
CA LYS A 178 5.88 -11.04 6.40
C LYS A 178 4.78 -10.52 7.32
N SER A 179 4.15 -9.41 6.95
CA SER A 179 3.06 -8.83 7.74
C SER A 179 1.88 -9.80 7.87
N ARG A 180 1.56 -10.55 6.80
CA ARG A 180 0.51 -11.58 6.84
C ARG A 180 0.87 -12.72 7.78
N ARG A 181 2.12 -13.19 7.78
CA ARG A 181 2.59 -14.25 8.71
C ARG A 181 2.55 -13.78 10.16
N GLU A 182 3.13 -12.62 10.45
CA GLU A 182 3.15 -12.05 11.82
C GLU A 182 1.73 -11.83 12.35
N PHE A 183 0.82 -11.38 11.49
CA PHE A 183 -0.58 -11.22 11.89
C PHE A 183 -1.29 -12.56 12.13
N ALA A 184 -1.01 -13.61 11.36
CA ALA A 184 -1.54 -14.95 11.60
C ALA A 184 -1.06 -15.53 12.94
N ASP A 185 0.22 -15.32 13.28
CA ASP A 185 0.79 -15.70 14.57
C ASP A 185 0.12 -14.93 15.72
N TRP A 186 -0.13 -13.63 15.52
CA TRP A 186 -0.84 -12.81 16.51
C TRP A 186 -2.28 -13.28 16.70
N LEU A 187 -3.03 -13.59 15.62
CA LEU A 187 -4.38 -14.15 15.71
C LEU A 187 -4.39 -15.45 16.52
N THR A 188 -3.45 -16.36 16.23
CA THR A 188 -3.29 -17.63 16.94
C THR A 188 -3.03 -17.40 18.43
N GLY A 189 -2.12 -16.48 18.77
CA GLY A 189 -1.83 -16.12 20.17
C GLY A 189 -3.03 -15.49 20.90
N LYS A 190 -3.92 -14.83 20.18
CA LYS A 190 -5.18 -14.27 20.70
C LYS A 190 -6.36 -15.26 20.68
N ARG A 191 -6.18 -16.46 20.16
CA ARG A 191 -7.23 -17.46 19.94
C ARG A 191 -8.38 -16.93 19.06
N LEU A 192 -8.03 -16.06 18.10
CA LEU A 192 -8.93 -15.55 17.08
C LEU A 192 -8.90 -16.45 15.84
N PRO A 193 -9.96 -16.47 15.02
CA PRO A 193 -9.98 -17.22 13.77
C PRO A 193 -8.87 -16.74 12.82
N LEU A 194 -8.27 -17.65 12.06
CA LEU A 194 -7.37 -17.27 10.98
C LEU A 194 -8.12 -16.44 9.94
N SER A 195 -7.41 -15.51 9.33
CA SER A 195 -7.94 -14.54 8.39
C SER A 195 -7.22 -14.65 7.06
N ASN A 196 -8.00 -14.59 5.98
CA ASN A 196 -7.47 -14.47 4.64
C ASN A 196 -8.25 -13.35 3.90
N HIS A 197 -8.99 -13.66 2.84
CA HIS A 197 -9.70 -12.70 2.00
C HIS A 197 -10.92 -12.12 2.72
N ALA A 198 -11.03 -10.79 2.79
CA ALA A 198 -12.11 -10.05 3.44
C ALA A 198 -12.38 -10.44 4.92
N GLY A 199 -11.42 -11.08 5.58
CA GLY A 199 -11.49 -11.49 6.98
C GLY A 199 -11.03 -10.39 7.94
N ILE A 200 -10.51 -10.77 9.12
CA ILE A 200 -10.14 -9.82 10.19
C ILE A 200 -9.10 -8.81 9.73
N SER A 201 -8.06 -9.23 9.00
CA SER A 201 -6.98 -8.35 8.55
C SER A 201 -7.51 -7.21 7.69
N ASP A 202 -8.18 -7.58 6.60
CA ASP A 202 -8.69 -6.62 5.62
C ASP A 202 -9.73 -5.70 6.22
N THR A 203 -10.73 -6.30 6.89
CA THR A 203 -11.84 -5.58 7.48
C THR A 203 -11.37 -4.62 8.57
N SER A 204 -10.47 -5.04 9.44
CA SER A 204 -9.93 -4.18 10.50
C SER A 204 -9.09 -3.04 9.95
N THR A 205 -8.24 -3.31 8.95
CA THR A 205 -7.42 -2.29 8.30
C THR A 205 -8.30 -1.23 7.65
N MET A 206 -9.35 -1.64 6.94
CA MET A 206 -10.30 -0.72 6.32
C MET A 206 -11.12 0.06 7.36
N LEU A 207 -11.52 -0.56 8.49
CA LEU A 207 -12.19 0.12 9.60
C LEU A 207 -11.31 1.21 10.22
N TYR A 208 -10.01 0.96 10.33
CA TYR A 208 -9.05 1.93 10.88
C TYR A 208 -8.78 3.10 9.94
N LEU A 209 -8.64 2.81 8.64
CA LEU A 209 -8.24 3.81 7.64
C LEU A 209 -9.40 4.58 7.01
N GLN A 210 -10.65 4.10 7.13
CA GLN A 210 -11.78 4.75 6.49
C GLN A 210 -11.99 6.18 7.03
N PRO A 211 -12.29 7.15 6.14
CA PRO A 211 -12.40 8.56 6.53
C PRO A 211 -13.68 8.89 7.31
N GLY A 212 -14.64 7.97 7.33
CA GLY A 212 -15.90 8.14 8.05
C GLY A 212 -16.60 6.80 8.29
N ARG A 213 -17.53 6.80 9.23
CA ARG A 213 -18.28 5.60 9.61
C ARG A 213 -18.97 4.97 8.39
N GLU A 214 -18.78 3.65 8.23
CA GLU A 214 -19.39 2.84 7.18
C GLU A 214 -19.07 3.26 5.73
N MET A 215 -18.06 4.10 5.52
CA MET A 215 -17.67 4.49 4.16
C MET A 215 -17.03 3.35 3.37
N TRP A 216 -16.18 2.56 4.01
CA TRP A 216 -15.50 1.43 3.36
C TRP A 216 -15.97 0.07 3.86
N VAL A 217 -16.40 0.00 5.14
CA VAL A 217 -16.89 -1.24 5.76
C VAL A 217 -18.31 -1.00 6.30
N ARG A 218 -19.26 -1.80 5.85
CA ARG A 218 -20.67 -1.76 6.28
C ARG A 218 -20.84 -2.55 7.56
N SER A 219 -21.74 -2.10 8.46
CA SER A 219 -21.98 -2.71 9.77
C SER A 219 -22.39 -4.20 9.72
N ILE A 220 -22.84 -4.68 8.57
CA ILE A 220 -23.18 -6.10 8.36
C ILE A 220 -21.98 -7.03 8.61
N TYR A 221 -20.70 -6.54 8.62
CA TYR A 221 -19.55 -7.38 8.96
C TYR A 221 -19.69 -8.06 10.32
N LYS A 222 -20.43 -7.44 11.26
CA LYS A 222 -20.66 -7.96 12.62
C LYS A 222 -21.47 -9.26 12.66
N THR A 223 -22.17 -9.57 11.59
CA THR A 223 -22.98 -10.79 11.44
C THR A 223 -22.54 -11.64 10.26
N THR A 224 -21.62 -11.16 9.43
CA THR A 224 -21.07 -11.89 8.29
C THR A 224 -20.11 -12.97 8.79
N ALA A 225 -20.33 -14.23 8.37
CA ALA A 225 -19.35 -15.29 8.47
C ALA A 225 -18.85 -15.63 7.07
N GLY A 226 -17.62 -16.11 6.94
CA GLY A 226 -17.05 -16.58 5.68
C GLY A 226 -16.69 -18.07 5.73
N ASP A 227 -16.23 -18.59 4.59
CA ASP A 227 -15.66 -19.93 4.52
C ASP A 227 -14.40 -20.01 5.40
N PRO A 228 -14.13 -21.14 6.06
CA PRO A 228 -12.96 -21.30 6.92
C PRO A 228 -11.66 -21.18 6.11
N VAL A 229 -10.62 -20.61 6.72
CA VAL A 229 -9.26 -20.66 6.18
C VAL A 229 -8.73 -22.07 6.32
N LEU A 230 -8.37 -22.68 5.21
CA LEU A 230 -7.81 -24.04 5.19
C LEU A 230 -6.28 -23.99 5.32
N ALA A 231 -5.71 -24.94 6.06
CA ALA A 231 -4.26 -25.12 6.09
C ALA A 231 -3.74 -25.62 4.72
N PRO A 232 -2.47 -25.39 4.38
CA PRO A 232 -1.89 -25.93 3.15
C PRO A 232 -2.11 -27.44 3.03
N GLY A 233 -2.70 -27.87 1.92
CA GLY A 233 -3.03 -29.28 1.66
C GLY A 233 -4.33 -29.79 2.29
N GLN A 234 -4.97 -29.02 3.15
CA GLN A 234 -6.26 -29.38 3.73
C GLN A 234 -7.37 -29.22 2.68
N GLN A 235 -8.22 -30.24 2.58
CA GLN A 235 -9.44 -30.19 1.76
C GLN A 235 -10.63 -29.69 2.58
N PRO A 236 -11.59 -28.99 1.96
CA PRO A 236 -12.84 -28.63 2.63
C PRO A 236 -13.57 -29.89 3.11
N ASP A 237 -14.14 -29.84 4.30
CA ASP A 237 -15.02 -30.89 4.78
C ASP A 237 -16.34 -30.88 3.98
N SER A 238 -16.58 -31.90 3.17
CA SER A 238 -17.77 -31.97 2.31
C SER A 238 -19.10 -32.03 3.10
N ARG A 239 -19.05 -32.28 4.40
CA ARG A 239 -20.22 -32.27 5.29
C ARG A 239 -20.58 -30.89 5.77
N VAL A 240 -19.67 -29.92 5.64
CA VAL A 240 -19.90 -28.51 6.03
C VAL A 240 -20.26 -27.72 4.77
N PRO A 241 -21.51 -27.23 4.65
CA PRO A 241 -21.89 -26.39 3.52
C PRO A 241 -21.01 -25.16 3.41
N ARG A 242 -20.54 -24.86 2.20
CA ARG A 242 -19.80 -23.63 1.94
C ARG A 242 -20.76 -22.45 1.92
N ILE A 243 -20.31 -21.34 2.49
CA ILE A 243 -21.06 -20.08 2.53
C ILE A 243 -20.99 -19.38 1.17
N ASN A 244 -19.83 -19.43 0.51
CA ASN A 244 -19.60 -18.88 -0.83
C ASN A 244 -20.06 -17.41 -1.00
N ASN A 245 -19.81 -16.59 0.01
CA ASN A 245 -20.19 -15.16 0.02
C ASN A 245 -19.02 -14.24 -0.25
N GLY A 246 -17.90 -14.75 -0.76
CA GLY A 246 -16.71 -13.98 -1.06
C GLY A 246 -15.85 -13.63 0.15
N VAL A 247 -16.05 -14.27 1.30
CA VAL A 247 -15.23 -14.11 2.50
C VAL A 247 -14.53 -15.42 2.82
N THR A 248 -13.22 -15.37 3.08
CA THR A 248 -12.45 -16.52 3.62
C THR A 248 -11.86 -16.12 4.97
N GLY A 249 -12.40 -16.70 6.02
CA GLY A 249 -12.16 -16.34 7.40
C GLY A 249 -13.42 -15.76 8.05
N ASP A 250 -13.23 -15.03 9.14
CA ASP A 250 -14.33 -14.45 9.93
C ASP A 250 -14.07 -12.95 10.18
N PRO A 251 -14.82 -12.02 9.57
CA PRO A 251 -14.64 -10.60 9.79
C PRO A 251 -15.26 -10.07 11.09
N ARG A 252 -16.11 -10.85 11.79
CA ARG A 252 -16.85 -10.39 12.97
C ARG A 252 -16.00 -9.86 14.12
N PRO A 253 -14.81 -10.41 14.41
CA PRO A 253 -13.91 -9.89 15.46
C PRO A 253 -13.16 -8.61 15.07
N SER A 254 -13.36 -8.08 13.85
CA SER A 254 -12.61 -6.93 13.35
C SER A 254 -12.88 -5.67 14.15
N THR A 255 -11.82 -4.90 14.43
CA THR A 255 -11.88 -3.59 15.09
C THR A 255 -10.86 -2.62 14.47
N PRO A 256 -11.07 -1.30 14.63
CA PRO A 256 -10.07 -0.30 14.21
C PRO A 256 -8.72 -0.49 14.92
N GLU A 257 -8.69 -0.93 16.17
CA GLU A 257 -7.45 -1.16 16.95
C GLU A 257 -6.62 -2.30 16.34
N ILE A 258 -7.28 -3.38 15.92
CA ILE A 258 -6.63 -4.47 15.16
C ILE A 258 -6.11 -3.92 13.83
N GLY A 259 -6.88 -3.08 13.14
CA GLY A 259 -6.48 -2.43 11.90
C GLY A 259 -5.23 -1.58 12.07
N LYS A 260 -5.15 -0.79 13.14
CA LYS A 260 -3.96 -0.01 13.49
C LYS A 260 -2.73 -0.91 13.63
N LEU A 261 -2.86 -2.04 14.35
CA LEU A 261 -1.78 -3.01 14.51
C LEU A 261 -1.29 -3.55 13.14
N VAL A 262 -2.22 -3.92 12.25
CA VAL A 262 -1.87 -4.42 10.90
C VAL A 262 -1.13 -3.36 10.09
N VAL A 263 -1.60 -2.10 10.12
CA VAL A 263 -0.94 -0.98 9.45
C VAL A 263 0.47 -0.75 9.99
N GLU A 264 0.65 -0.78 11.30
CA GLU A 264 1.96 -0.64 11.95
C GLU A 264 2.91 -1.78 11.55
N MET A 265 2.44 -3.04 11.48
CA MET A 265 3.22 -4.17 10.97
C MET A 265 3.66 -3.94 9.52
N LYS A 266 2.72 -3.57 8.63
CA LYS A 266 3.01 -3.30 7.21
C LYS A 266 4.05 -2.19 7.04
N VAL A 267 3.87 -1.06 7.72
CA VAL A 267 4.80 0.08 7.64
C VAL A 267 6.18 -0.29 8.17
N ASN A 268 6.26 -0.95 9.33
CA ASN A 268 7.53 -1.31 9.95
C ASN A 268 8.30 -2.34 9.12
N ASN A 269 7.61 -3.38 8.63
CA ASN A 269 8.22 -4.41 7.81
C ASN A 269 8.73 -3.86 6.47
N ALA A 270 7.93 -3.02 5.81
CA ALA A 270 8.35 -2.37 4.58
C ALA A 270 9.59 -1.48 4.78
N VAL A 271 9.59 -0.62 5.80
CA VAL A 271 10.73 0.26 6.09
C VAL A 271 12.00 -0.55 6.40
N ALA A 272 11.87 -1.60 7.20
CA ALA A 272 13.01 -2.46 7.55
C ALA A 272 13.58 -3.17 6.31
N GLU A 273 12.72 -3.72 5.45
CA GLU A 273 13.16 -4.39 4.22
C GLU A 273 13.77 -3.41 3.22
N ILE A 274 13.13 -2.26 2.97
CA ILE A 274 13.63 -1.25 2.02
C ILE A 274 15.01 -0.75 2.45
N ASN A 275 15.20 -0.42 3.73
CA ASN A 275 16.51 0.00 4.24
C ASN A 275 17.57 -1.08 4.06
N ARG A 276 17.25 -2.34 4.29
CA ARG A 276 18.15 -3.48 4.07
C ARG A 276 18.50 -3.65 2.58
N LEU A 277 17.53 -3.56 1.70
CA LEU A 277 17.70 -3.72 0.24
C LEU A 277 18.57 -2.60 -0.34
N ILE A 278 18.31 -1.35 0.02
CA ILE A 278 19.10 -0.18 -0.43
C ILE A 278 20.48 -0.22 0.19
N GLY A 279 20.62 -0.49 1.48
CA GLY A 279 21.91 -0.57 2.16
C GLY A 279 22.82 -1.68 1.65
N ALA A 280 22.26 -2.81 1.20
CA ALA A 280 23.04 -3.92 0.64
C ALA A 280 23.70 -3.59 -0.72
N LYS A 281 23.16 -2.60 -1.45
CA LYS A 281 23.69 -2.19 -2.77
C LYS A 281 24.51 -0.90 -2.74
N THR A 282 24.45 -0.14 -1.64
CA THR A 282 25.29 1.05 -1.46
C THR A 282 26.70 0.58 -1.04
N PRO A 283 27.76 0.91 -1.80
CA PRO A 283 29.13 0.59 -1.38
C PRO A 283 29.41 1.21 -0.01
N SER A 284 30.00 0.43 0.92
CA SER A 284 30.50 0.99 2.19
C SER A 284 31.46 2.14 1.86
N PRO A 285 31.37 3.31 2.48
CA PRO A 285 32.40 4.34 2.32
C PRO A 285 33.74 3.75 2.74
N ARG A 286 34.72 3.81 1.84
CA ARG A 286 36.12 3.36 2.09
C ARG A 286 36.84 4.35 2.98
#